data_ded78560f6672ad0afdc5a43e4c572c5
#
_entry.id   ded78560f6672ad0afdc5a43e4c572c5
#
_cell.length_a   1.000
_cell.length_b   1.000
_cell.length_c   1.000
_cell.angle_alpha   90.00
_cell.angle_beta   90.00
_cell.angle_gamma   90.00
#
_symmetry.space_group_name_H-M   'P 1'
#
loop_
_entity.id
_entity.type
_entity.pdbx_description
1 polymer ?
#
loop_
_entity_poly.entity_id
_entity_poly.type
_entity_poly.pdbx_seq_one_letter_code
_entity_poly.pdbx_strand_id
1 'polypeptide(L)' 'MRYLCEVTEKYRIDTENEAKTFIEEQKKDNKYNLKKYASELKERKVKGEIVDSWYQVTLVKVFNDAKEPVEEIEVKSE' A
#
# COMPACT_ATOMS: atom_id res chain seq x y z
N MET A 1 12.18 -13.06 19.57
CA MET A 1 11.07 -12.12 19.33
C MET A 1 11.19 -11.54 17.93
N ARG A 2 10.08 -11.38 17.25
CA ARG A 2 10.08 -10.89 15.86
C ARG A 2 9.44 -9.52 15.78
N TYR A 3 10.04 -8.65 14.98
CA TYR A 3 9.50 -7.32 14.72
C TYR A 3 9.23 -7.15 13.23
N LEU A 4 8.02 -6.74 12.89
CA LEU A 4 7.68 -6.40 11.54
C LEU A 4 8.22 -4.99 11.26
N CYS A 5 9.19 -4.89 10.34
CA CYS A 5 9.82 -3.60 10.05
C CYS A 5 9.14 -2.87 8.90
N GLU A 6 8.90 -3.57 7.80
CA GLU A 6 8.40 -2.93 6.59
C GLU A 6 7.48 -3.89 5.82
N VAL A 7 6.42 -3.34 5.24
CA VAL A 7 5.47 -4.08 4.40
C VAL A 7 5.19 -3.28 3.13
N THR A 8 5.16 -3.95 2.00
CA THR A 8 4.68 -3.39 0.74
C THR A 8 3.33 -4.00 0.43
N GLU A 9 2.34 -3.14 0.20
CA GLU A 9 0.98 -3.56 -0.14
C GLU A 9 0.59 -3.00 -1.49
N LYS A 10 -0.15 -3.79 -2.28
CA LYS A 10 -0.69 -3.35 -3.55
C LYS A 10 -2.19 -3.59 -3.57
N TYR A 11 -2.94 -2.57 -4.00
CA TYR A 11 -4.40 -2.62 -4.05
C TYR A 11 -4.90 -2.24 -5.43
N ARG A 12 -5.96 -2.89 -5.86
CA ARG A 12 -6.72 -2.49 -7.03
C ARG A 12 -7.90 -1.65 -6.57
N ILE A 13 -8.00 -0.44 -7.08
CA ILE A 13 -9.06 0.50 -6.74
C ILE A 13 -9.69 1.00 -8.03
N ASP A 14 -11.02 1.05 -8.08
CA ASP A 14 -11.74 1.28 -9.32
C ASP A 14 -11.67 2.72 -9.81
N THR A 15 -11.66 3.71 -8.92
CA THR A 15 -11.68 5.13 -9.28
C THR A 15 -10.52 5.91 -8.70
N GLU A 16 -10.16 7.01 -9.36
CA GLU A 16 -9.11 7.91 -8.89
C GLU A 16 -9.46 8.53 -7.53
N ASN A 17 -10.70 8.95 -7.35
CA ASN A 17 -11.13 9.54 -6.08
C ASN A 17 -11.01 8.57 -4.92
N GLU A 18 -11.39 7.33 -5.12
CA GLU A 18 -11.24 6.29 -4.10
C GLU A 18 -9.78 6.02 -3.79
N ALA A 19 -8.92 6.01 -4.82
CA ALA A 19 -7.48 5.82 -4.64
C ALA A 19 -6.88 6.96 -3.80
N LYS A 20 -7.23 8.20 -4.10
CA LYS A 20 -6.77 9.37 -3.34
C LYS A 20 -7.26 9.33 -1.89
N THR A 21 -8.54 9.01 -1.69
CA THR A 21 -9.12 8.91 -0.35
C THR A 21 -8.43 7.82 0.46
N PHE A 22 -8.19 6.68 -0.17
CA PHE A 22 -7.50 5.57 0.48
C PHE A 22 -6.09 5.96 0.93
N ILE A 23 -5.32 6.61 0.07
CA ILE A 23 -3.97 7.09 0.40
C ILE A 23 -4.02 8.08 1.57
N GLU A 24 -4.95 9.03 1.55
CA GLU A 24 -5.10 10.00 2.63
C GLU A 24 -5.45 9.34 3.96
N GLU A 25 -6.30 8.32 3.95
CA GLU A 25 -6.61 7.54 5.15
C GLU A 25 -5.36 6.83 5.69
N GLN A 26 -4.52 6.28 4.81
CA GLN A 26 -3.30 5.62 5.22
C GLN A 26 -2.30 6.60 5.84
N LYS A 27 -2.22 7.83 5.34
CA LYS A 27 -1.34 8.86 5.89
C LYS A 27 -1.73 9.27 7.31
N LYS A 28 -2.99 9.13 7.69
CA LYS A 28 -3.50 9.52 9.00
C LYS A 28 -3.32 8.44 10.07
N ASP A 29 -2.95 7.24 9.68
CA ASP A 29 -2.76 6.13 10.61
C ASP A 29 -1.47 6.32 11.41
N ASN A 30 -1.57 6.27 12.73
CA ASN A 30 -0.44 6.46 13.64
C ASN A 30 0.34 5.18 13.94
N LYS A 31 -0.14 4.04 13.48
CA LYS A 31 0.47 2.73 13.77
C LYS A 31 1.72 2.47 12.97
N TYR A 32 1.94 3.22 11.91
CA TYR A 32 3.09 3.05 11.03
C TYR A 32 3.41 4.37 10.32
N ASN A 33 4.59 4.42 9.72
CA ASN A 33 4.99 5.51 8.85
C ASN A 33 4.85 5.08 7.40
N LEU A 34 4.16 5.88 6.61
CA LEU A 34 4.02 5.62 5.18
C LEU A 34 5.26 6.16 4.46
N LYS A 35 6.18 5.25 4.12
CA LYS A 35 7.46 5.59 3.50
C LYS A 35 7.31 5.99 2.05
N LYS A 36 6.51 5.24 1.30
CA LYS A 36 6.23 5.50 -0.10
C LYS A 36 4.77 5.20 -0.41
N TYR A 37 4.23 5.94 -1.35
CA TYR A 37 2.91 5.66 -1.88
C TYR A 37 2.88 6.08 -3.34
N ALA A 38 2.14 5.33 -4.14
CA ALA A 38 1.98 5.62 -5.56
C ALA A 38 0.62 5.15 -6.04
N SER A 39 0.08 5.85 -7.00
CA SER A 39 -1.15 5.46 -7.68
C SER A 39 -0.89 5.50 -9.18
N GLU A 40 -1.12 4.38 -9.84
CA GLU A 40 -0.91 4.24 -11.28
C GLU A 40 -2.18 3.80 -11.97
N LEU A 41 -2.51 4.44 -13.08
CA LEU A 41 -3.59 3.98 -13.94
C LEU A 41 -3.13 2.74 -14.71
N LYS A 42 -3.86 1.66 -14.56
CA LYS A 42 -3.66 0.42 -15.29
C LYS A 42 -4.83 0.17 -16.22
N GLU A 43 -4.55 -0.35 -17.40
CA GLU A 43 -5.55 -0.61 -18.41
C GLU A 43 -5.37 -2.01 -18.98
N ARG A 44 -6.47 -2.69 -19.22
CA ARG A 44 -6.48 -3.94 -19.99
C ARG A 44 -7.00 -3.64 -21.37
N LYS A 45 -6.23 -3.99 -22.37
CA LYS A 45 -6.59 -3.78 -23.78
C LYS A 45 -6.80 -5.12 -24.48
N VAL A 46 -7.81 -5.17 -25.33
CA VAL A 46 -8.06 -6.31 -26.20
C VAL A 46 -8.23 -5.76 -27.61
N LYS A 47 -7.42 -6.23 -28.54
CA LYS A 47 -7.43 -5.79 -29.95
C LYS A 47 -7.33 -4.26 -30.11
N GLY A 48 -6.50 -3.63 -29.27
CA GLY A 48 -6.30 -2.19 -29.31
C GLY A 48 -7.36 -1.36 -28.59
N GLU A 49 -8.39 -1.98 -28.04
CA GLU A 49 -9.45 -1.29 -27.31
C GLU A 49 -9.30 -1.51 -25.80
N ILE A 50 -9.53 -0.45 -25.03
CA ILE A 50 -9.51 -0.52 -23.57
C ILE A 50 -10.81 -1.16 -23.10
N VAL A 51 -10.73 -2.36 -22.51
CA VAL A 51 -11.89 -3.10 -22.00
C VAL A 51 -12.06 -2.98 -20.51
N ASP A 52 -11.01 -2.57 -19.81
CA ASP A 52 -11.05 -2.38 -18.36
C ASP A 52 -9.95 -1.41 -17.94
N SER A 53 -10.19 -0.65 -16.88
CA SER A 53 -9.19 0.22 -16.29
C SER A 53 -9.39 0.28 -14.78
N TRP A 54 -8.30 0.47 -14.05
CA TRP A 54 -8.31 0.59 -12.60
C TRP A 54 -7.07 1.33 -12.14
N TYR A 55 -7.03 1.68 -10.86
CA TYR A 55 -5.87 2.29 -10.25
C TYR A 55 -5.17 1.27 -9.35
N GLN A 56 -3.88 1.08 -9.56
CA GLN A 56 -3.06 0.27 -8.68
C GLN A 56 -2.40 1.19 -7.67
N VAL A 57 -2.75 1.03 -6.40
CA VAL A 57 -2.14 1.78 -5.31
C VAL A 57 -1.09 0.90 -4.64
N THR A 58 0.12 1.42 -4.55
CA THR A 58 1.22 0.75 -3.88
C THR A 58 1.58 1.54 -2.64
N LEU A 59 1.67 0.87 -1.50
CA LEU A 59 2.00 1.48 -0.21
C LEU A 59 3.20 0.74 0.39
N VAL A 60 4.16 1.49 0.90
CA VAL A 60 5.27 0.92 1.67
C VAL A 60 5.15 1.48 3.09
N LYS A 61 4.85 0.61 4.04
CA LYS A 61 4.61 0.94 5.43
C LYS A 61 5.78 0.50 6.30
N VAL A 62 6.29 1.42 7.10
CA VAL A 62 7.36 1.12 8.05
C VAL A 62 6.79 1.12 9.46
N PHE A 63 6.87 -0.02 10.13
CA PHE A 63 6.35 -0.20 11.49
C PHE A 63 7.42 -0.03 12.54
N ASN A 64 8.61 -0.54 12.27
CA ASN A 64 9.72 -0.49 13.21
C ASN A 64 11.02 -0.19 12.48
N ASP A 65 11.89 0.57 13.14
CA ASP A 65 13.26 0.70 12.68
C ASP A 65 13.99 -0.62 12.98
N ALA A 66 14.76 -1.12 12.02
CA ALA A 66 15.50 -2.37 12.18
C ALA A 66 16.52 -2.31 13.31
N LYS A 67 17.03 -1.10 13.63
CA LYS A 67 18.01 -0.89 14.71
C LYS A 67 17.36 -0.69 16.08
N GLU A 68 16.21 0.00 16.10
CA GLU A 68 15.50 0.37 17.32
C GLU A 68 14.01 0.08 17.19
N PRO A 69 13.61 -1.20 17.21
CA PRO A 69 12.19 -1.52 17.12
C PRO A 69 11.47 -1.06 18.39
N VAL A 70 10.42 -0.27 18.20
CA VAL A 70 9.63 0.32 19.29
C VAL A 70 8.28 -0.34 19.48
N GLU A 71 7.85 -1.11 18.52
CA GLU A 71 6.55 -1.77 18.53
C GLU A 71 6.70 -3.21 18.07
N GLU A 72 6.16 -4.14 18.86
CA GLU A 72 6.15 -5.56 18.52
C GLU A 72 4.87 -5.90 17.77
N ILE A 73 5.04 -6.42 16.59
CA ILE A 73 3.92 -6.88 15.77
C ILE A 73 4.16 -8.35 15.48
N GLU A 74 3.19 -9.18 15.85
CA GLU A 74 3.25 -10.61 15.59
C GLU A 74 3.13 -10.88 14.09
N VAL A 75 4.16 -11.54 13.55
CA VAL A 75 4.16 -11.96 12.14
C VAL A 75 3.85 -13.45 12.11
N LYS A 76 2.73 -13.78 11.49
CA LYS A 76 2.39 -15.20 11.27
C LYS A 76 3.22 -15.69 10.10
N SER A 77 4.08 -16.65 10.37
CA SER A 77 4.81 -17.32 9.29
C SER A 77 3.90 -18.31 8.60
N GLU A 78 3.90 -18.26 7.33
CA GLU A 78 3.18 -19.22 6.50
C GLU A 78 3.99 -20.49 6.29
#